data_0d5cb6dde578459c47d99450f19a98cf
#
_entry.id   0d5cb6dde578459c47d99450f19a98cf
#
_cell.length_a   1.000
_cell.length_b   1.000
_cell.length_c   1.000
_cell.angle_alpha   90.00
_cell.angle_beta   90.00
_cell.angle_gamma   90.00
#
_symmetry.space_group_name_H-M   'P 1'
#
loop_
_entity.id
_entity.type
_entity.pdbx_description
1 polymer ?
#
loop_
_entity_poly.entity_id
_entity_poly.type
_entity_poly.pdbx_seq_one_letter_code
_entity_poly.pdbx_strand_id
1 'polypeptide(L)'
;MESMERIIDNDYTKLCAAEEIGKPVLKCEICGKEKMYGRIHMCGKNIDIPVLMCDCAKKAQEEWEEQERKKKIKRNLDWLKANSHLPKAEKTFEEWVHTEATEECYKAYRSFVENYYKGSHGMLVYGDCGCGKSHLSIALATELAKQGVRTIYKNVPELFEDIYESFSGNGISASEIIRPITESSVVILDDLGAEKPTEFVRSKLYYIINSLYNSEATLIVTSNITKISDLKSIIGARSYDRILEMCKFVHNTGTSYRVNIALERESAHR
;
A
#
# COMPACT_ATOMS: atom_id res chain seq x y z
N MET A 1 -14.48 -2.67 18.80
CA MET A 1 -14.82 -1.33 18.25
C MET A 1 -15.35 -1.39 16.82
N GLU A 2 -15.08 -2.46 16.05
CA GLU A 2 -15.67 -2.69 14.71
C GLU A 2 -17.20 -2.86 14.70
N SER A 3 -17.84 -3.09 15.85
CA SER A 3 -19.28 -3.35 15.93
C SER A 3 -20.15 -2.10 15.99
N MET A 4 -19.58 -0.91 16.22
CA MET A 4 -20.36 0.34 16.24
C MET A 4 -20.46 1.03 14.87
N GLU A 5 -19.48 0.81 13.98
CA GLU A 5 -19.47 1.41 12.64
C GLU A 5 -20.55 0.86 11.70
N ARG A 6 -21.01 -0.39 11.91
CA ARG A 6 -22.09 -1.01 11.12
C ARG A 6 -23.50 -0.61 11.53
N ILE A 7 -23.66 0.13 12.62
CA ILE A 7 -25.00 0.48 13.17
C ILE A 7 -25.60 1.71 12.48
N ILE A 8 -24.82 2.47 11.73
CA ILE A 8 -25.25 3.74 11.12
C ILE A 8 -25.78 3.58 9.69
N ASP A 9 -25.40 2.53 8.99
CA ASP A 9 -25.91 2.21 7.64
C ASP A 9 -27.11 1.23 7.72
N ASN A 10 -28.32 1.80 7.81
CA ASN A 10 -29.62 1.19 7.42
C ASN A 10 -30.08 -0.16 8.01
N ASP A 11 -29.55 -0.65 9.11
CA ASP A 11 -30.01 -1.92 9.71
C ASP A 11 -31.09 -1.76 10.82
N TYR A 12 -31.78 -0.62 10.85
CA TYR A 12 -32.93 -0.47 11.74
C TYR A 12 -34.17 -1.12 11.13
N THR A 13 -34.73 -2.09 11.81
CA THR A 13 -36.00 -2.69 11.40
C THR A 13 -37.17 -1.73 11.54
N LYS A 14 -37.07 -0.73 12.45
CA LYS A 14 -38.08 0.32 12.67
C LYS A 14 -37.46 1.51 13.41
N LEU A 15 -37.87 2.74 13.02
CA LEU A 15 -37.64 3.96 13.79
C LEU A 15 -38.92 4.31 14.54
N CYS A 16 -38.83 4.61 15.85
CA CYS A 16 -39.94 4.94 16.71
C CYS A 16 -39.67 6.24 17.49
N ALA A 17 -40.68 7.03 17.72
CA ALA A 17 -40.59 8.14 18.69
C ALA A 17 -40.43 7.61 20.12
N ALA A 18 -39.75 8.39 20.97
CA ALA A 18 -39.52 7.99 22.38
C ALA A 18 -40.83 7.65 23.10
N GLU A 19 -41.88 8.46 22.89
CA GLU A 19 -43.20 8.32 23.51
C GLU A 19 -43.88 7.01 23.09
N GLU A 20 -43.75 6.58 21.85
CA GLU A 20 -44.38 5.34 21.32
C GLU A 20 -43.87 4.07 21.99
N ILE A 21 -42.66 4.09 22.53
CA ILE A 21 -41.98 2.93 23.12
C ILE A 21 -41.68 3.11 24.61
N GLY A 22 -42.21 4.17 25.23
CA GLY A 22 -42.04 4.46 26.67
C GLY A 22 -40.59 4.74 27.08
N LYS A 23 -39.78 5.32 26.18
CA LYS A 23 -38.38 5.69 26.43
C LYS A 23 -38.25 7.18 26.72
N PRO A 24 -37.21 7.62 27.45
CA PRO A 24 -36.96 9.03 27.70
C PRO A 24 -36.76 9.83 26.42
N VAL A 25 -37.36 11.00 26.31
CA VAL A 25 -37.12 11.94 25.20
C VAL A 25 -35.73 12.54 25.36
N LEU A 26 -34.82 12.13 24.49
CA LEU A 26 -33.47 12.67 24.42
C LEU A 26 -33.40 13.73 23.31
N LYS A 27 -32.66 14.81 23.54
CA LYS A 27 -32.50 15.91 22.58
C LYS A 27 -31.04 16.06 22.16
N CYS A 28 -30.85 16.58 20.97
CA CYS A 28 -29.52 16.99 20.49
C CYS A 28 -29.07 18.20 21.32
N GLU A 29 -27.89 18.15 21.90
CA GLU A 29 -27.30 19.23 22.70
C GLU A 29 -27.02 20.51 21.88
N ILE A 30 -26.88 20.40 20.57
CA ILE A 30 -26.55 21.52 19.67
C ILE A 30 -27.80 22.20 19.14
N CYS A 31 -28.76 21.44 18.57
CA CYS A 31 -29.94 22.02 17.91
C CYS A 31 -31.28 21.75 18.62
N GLY A 32 -31.27 21.03 19.73
CA GLY A 32 -32.47 20.71 20.51
C GLY A 32 -33.42 19.69 19.87
N LYS A 33 -33.15 19.21 18.65
CA LYS A 33 -34.02 18.24 17.98
C LYS A 33 -34.08 16.94 18.76
N GLU A 34 -35.27 16.36 18.88
CA GLU A 34 -35.47 15.11 19.58
C GLU A 34 -34.87 13.92 18.85
N LYS A 35 -34.30 12.98 19.60
CA LYS A 35 -33.76 11.72 19.09
C LYS A 35 -34.89 10.73 18.86
N MET A 36 -34.83 10.03 17.75
CA MET A 36 -35.64 8.83 17.53
C MET A 36 -34.93 7.60 18.08
N TYR A 37 -35.64 6.53 18.28
CA TYR A 37 -35.09 5.24 18.66
C TYR A 37 -35.12 4.29 17.46
N GLY A 38 -33.98 3.72 17.13
CA GLY A 38 -33.86 2.66 16.14
C GLY A 38 -33.86 1.29 16.82
N ARG A 39 -34.68 0.36 16.34
CA ARG A 39 -34.72 -1.02 16.83
C ARG A 39 -33.75 -1.89 16.03
N ILE A 40 -32.85 -2.50 16.75
CA ILE A 40 -31.90 -3.49 16.19
C ILE A 40 -32.16 -4.85 16.83
N HIS A 41 -31.92 -5.93 16.08
CA HIS A 41 -31.95 -7.29 16.61
C HIS A 41 -30.53 -7.79 16.87
N MET A 42 -30.18 -8.04 18.13
CA MET A 42 -28.83 -8.50 18.49
C MET A 42 -28.93 -9.60 19.56
N CYS A 43 -28.23 -10.70 19.35
CA CYS A 43 -28.21 -11.86 20.29
C CYS A 43 -29.61 -12.36 20.66
N GLY A 44 -30.55 -12.45 19.71
CA GLY A 44 -31.91 -12.92 19.94
C GLY A 44 -32.84 -11.94 20.68
N LYS A 45 -32.41 -10.69 20.88
CA LYS A 45 -33.19 -9.63 21.55
C LYS A 45 -33.32 -8.40 20.69
N ASN A 46 -34.47 -7.75 20.77
CA ASN A 46 -34.67 -6.42 20.18
C ASN A 46 -34.17 -5.35 21.18
N ILE A 47 -33.27 -4.49 20.70
CA ILE A 47 -32.69 -3.40 21.49
C ILE A 47 -33.06 -2.09 20.80
N ASP A 48 -33.64 -1.17 21.57
CA ASP A 48 -33.95 0.17 21.09
C ASP A 48 -32.82 1.12 21.48
N ILE A 49 -32.13 1.68 20.50
CA ILE A 49 -31.01 2.61 20.69
C ILE A 49 -31.38 4.01 20.21
N PRO A 50 -31.02 5.09 20.95
CA PRO A 50 -31.28 6.45 20.52
C PRO A 50 -30.46 6.82 19.28
N VAL A 51 -31.13 7.33 18.24
CA VAL A 51 -30.53 7.75 16.98
C VAL A 51 -30.75 9.24 16.78
N LEU A 52 -29.68 9.95 16.47
CA LEU A 52 -29.77 11.37 16.11
C LEU A 52 -30.10 11.52 14.63
N MET A 53 -31.27 12.08 14.33
CA MET A 53 -31.74 12.37 12.98
C MET A 53 -31.65 13.87 12.69
N CYS A 54 -30.56 14.51 13.02
CA CYS A 54 -30.34 15.93 12.77
C CYS A 54 -29.01 16.17 12.01
N ASP A 55 -28.95 17.29 11.30
CA ASP A 55 -27.76 17.67 10.53
C ASP A 55 -26.52 17.88 11.40
N CYS A 56 -26.71 18.21 12.68
CA CYS A 56 -25.59 18.33 13.64
C CYS A 56 -24.91 16.97 13.86
N ALA A 57 -25.69 15.89 14.00
CA ALA A 57 -25.14 14.55 14.17
C ALA A 57 -24.43 14.08 12.91
N LYS A 58 -25.03 14.34 11.73
CA LYS A 58 -24.43 14.02 10.45
C LYS A 58 -23.09 14.73 10.25
N LYS A 59 -23.04 16.04 10.51
CA LYS A 59 -21.79 16.81 10.44
C LYS A 59 -20.73 16.29 11.42
N ALA A 60 -21.10 16.02 12.68
CA ALA A 60 -20.17 15.49 13.67
C ALA A 60 -19.60 14.12 13.25
N GLN A 61 -20.43 13.27 12.65
CA GLN A 61 -20.02 11.99 12.09
C GLN A 61 -19.03 12.17 10.92
N GLU A 62 -19.36 13.02 9.96
CA GLU A 62 -18.49 13.32 8.81
C GLU A 62 -17.13 13.89 9.25
N GLU A 63 -17.13 14.80 10.24
CA GLU A 63 -15.91 15.37 10.83
C GLU A 63 -15.06 14.29 11.53
N TRP A 64 -15.71 13.41 12.28
CA TRP A 64 -15.03 12.30 12.97
C TRP A 64 -14.41 11.31 11.95
N GLU A 65 -15.17 10.90 10.94
CA GLU A 65 -14.69 10.01 9.87
C GLU A 65 -13.51 10.61 9.12
N GLU A 66 -13.58 11.90 8.80
CA GLU A 66 -12.49 12.61 8.15
C GLU A 66 -11.23 12.70 9.05
N GLN A 67 -11.40 12.92 10.36
CA GLN A 67 -10.29 12.90 11.30
C GLN A 67 -9.66 11.50 11.41
N GLU A 68 -10.46 10.45 11.50
CA GLU A 68 -9.96 9.07 11.55
C GLU A 68 -9.27 8.69 10.24
N ARG A 69 -9.81 9.11 9.09
CA ARG A 69 -9.18 8.95 7.78
C ARG A 69 -7.80 9.63 7.76
N LYS A 70 -7.71 10.88 8.19
CA LYS A 70 -6.44 11.62 8.28
C LYS A 70 -5.43 10.95 9.20
N LYS A 71 -5.86 10.46 10.36
CA LYS A 71 -5.00 9.71 11.30
C LYS A 71 -4.48 8.41 10.66
N LYS A 72 -5.35 7.68 9.95
CA LYS A 72 -4.97 6.44 9.25
C LYS A 72 -3.95 6.71 8.15
N ILE A 73 -4.18 7.74 7.33
CA ILE A 73 -3.24 8.18 6.29
C ILE A 73 -1.89 8.52 6.91
N LYS A 74 -1.87 9.36 7.94
CA LYS A 74 -0.64 9.74 8.63
C LYS A 74 0.13 8.53 9.14
N ARG A 75 -0.54 7.60 9.85
CA ARG A 75 0.09 6.36 10.35
C ARG A 75 0.74 5.54 9.24
N ASN A 76 0.08 5.42 8.06
CA ASN A 76 0.63 4.65 6.95
C ASN A 76 1.80 5.35 6.25
N LEU A 77 1.76 6.68 6.13
CA LEU A 77 2.89 7.45 5.62
C LEU A 77 4.09 7.39 6.58
N ASP A 78 3.86 7.50 7.89
CA ASP A 78 4.91 7.36 8.90
C ASP A 78 5.50 5.93 8.88
N TRP A 79 4.64 4.91 8.73
CA TRP A 79 5.06 3.52 8.55
C TRP A 79 5.94 3.34 7.31
N LEU A 80 5.48 3.85 6.16
CA LEU A 80 6.22 3.78 4.90
C LEU A 80 7.61 4.43 5.07
N LYS A 81 7.68 5.63 5.64
CA LYS A 81 8.94 6.35 5.84
C LYS A 81 9.89 5.63 6.81
N ALA A 82 9.37 5.08 7.89
CA ALA A 82 10.18 4.43 8.93
C ALA A 82 10.74 3.06 8.51
N ASN A 83 10.05 2.36 7.60
CA ASN A 83 10.38 0.97 7.25
C ASN A 83 10.89 0.79 5.82
N SER A 84 10.97 1.85 5.02
CA SER A 84 11.33 1.76 3.59
C SER A 84 12.66 2.43 3.28
N HIS A 85 13.32 1.98 2.22
CA HIS A 85 14.52 2.59 1.65
C HIS A 85 14.15 3.72 0.68
N LEU A 86 13.51 4.76 1.19
CA LEU A 86 13.08 5.89 0.36
C LEU A 86 14.22 6.89 0.16
N PRO A 87 14.41 7.43 -1.05
CA PRO A 87 15.36 8.50 -1.29
C PRO A 87 14.91 9.79 -0.59
N LYS A 88 15.84 10.72 -0.35
CA LYS A 88 15.53 12.02 0.25
C LYS A 88 14.62 12.88 -0.64
N ALA A 89 14.78 12.79 -1.97
CA ALA A 89 13.94 13.50 -2.91
C ALA A 89 12.60 12.77 -3.06
N GLU A 90 11.52 13.51 -2.96
CA GLU A 90 10.19 12.97 -3.23
C GLU A 90 10.12 12.48 -4.68
N LYS A 91 9.33 11.44 -4.90
CA LYS A 91 9.04 10.87 -6.21
C LYS A 91 7.55 10.72 -6.31
N THR A 92 6.93 11.51 -7.18
CA THR A 92 5.49 11.54 -7.38
C THR A 92 5.13 11.22 -8.82
N PHE A 93 3.85 10.93 -9.08
CA PHE A 93 3.36 10.75 -10.44
C PHE A 93 3.34 12.08 -11.21
N GLU A 94 3.20 13.20 -10.51
CA GLU A 94 3.18 14.55 -11.08
C GLU A 94 4.55 14.99 -11.60
N GLU A 95 5.64 14.49 -10.99
CA GLU A 95 7.01 14.75 -11.44
C GLU A 95 7.47 13.82 -12.57
N TRP A 96 6.59 12.93 -13.04
CA TRP A 96 6.92 12.00 -14.09
C TRP A 96 7.04 12.69 -15.45
N VAL A 97 8.14 12.43 -16.15
CA VAL A 97 8.34 12.90 -17.51
C VAL A 97 7.79 11.86 -18.49
N HIS A 98 6.68 12.21 -19.13
CA HIS A 98 6.00 11.34 -20.08
C HIS A 98 6.80 11.19 -21.39
N THR A 99 6.97 9.96 -21.82
CA THR A 99 7.49 9.62 -23.14
C THR A 99 6.63 8.49 -23.73
N GLU A 100 6.54 8.39 -25.04
CA GLU A 100 5.77 7.33 -25.71
C GLU A 100 6.20 5.92 -25.25
N ALA A 101 7.50 5.71 -25.09
CA ALA A 101 8.06 4.42 -24.68
C ALA A 101 7.75 4.04 -23.22
N THR A 102 7.45 5.00 -22.34
CA THR A 102 7.16 4.77 -20.92
C THR A 102 5.68 4.87 -20.55
N GLU A 103 4.85 5.27 -21.50
CA GLU A 103 3.44 5.58 -21.26
C GLU A 103 2.64 4.35 -20.80
N GLU A 104 2.88 3.18 -21.38
CA GLU A 104 2.21 1.94 -20.96
C GLU A 104 2.59 1.55 -19.53
N CYS A 105 3.87 1.70 -19.18
CA CYS A 105 4.34 1.46 -17.83
C CYS A 105 3.68 2.42 -16.83
N TYR A 106 3.66 3.73 -17.13
CA TYR A 106 2.99 4.73 -16.31
C TYR A 106 1.51 4.42 -16.10
N LYS A 107 0.79 4.10 -17.18
CA LYS A 107 -0.63 3.71 -17.12
C LYS A 107 -0.87 2.48 -16.26
N ALA A 108 0.03 1.48 -16.32
CA ALA A 108 -0.05 0.29 -15.48
C ALA A 108 0.03 0.64 -13.99
N TYR A 109 0.97 1.51 -13.61
CA TYR A 109 1.10 1.97 -12.22
C TYR A 109 -0.09 2.80 -11.76
N ARG A 110 -0.58 3.74 -12.59
CA ARG A 110 -1.77 4.55 -12.27
C ARG A 110 -3.01 3.69 -12.12
N SER A 111 -3.27 2.82 -13.09
CA SER A 111 -4.39 1.89 -13.03
C SER A 111 -4.33 0.97 -11.81
N PHE A 112 -3.12 0.55 -11.42
CA PHE A 112 -2.95 -0.25 -10.21
C PHE A 112 -3.38 0.52 -8.96
N VAL A 113 -2.94 1.78 -8.79
CA VAL A 113 -3.32 2.64 -7.65
C VAL A 113 -4.82 2.89 -7.59
N GLU A 114 -5.43 3.15 -8.74
CA GLU A 114 -6.85 3.47 -8.86
C GLU A 114 -7.76 2.26 -8.59
N ASN A 115 -7.32 1.07 -8.96
CA ASN A 115 -8.11 -0.16 -8.87
C ASN A 115 -7.62 -1.14 -7.79
N TYR A 116 -6.75 -0.69 -6.88
CA TYR A 116 -6.22 -1.55 -5.83
C TYR A 116 -7.31 -2.02 -4.87
N TYR A 117 -7.33 -3.32 -4.63
CA TYR A 117 -8.06 -3.95 -3.52
C TYR A 117 -7.18 -5.03 -2.87
N LYS A 118 -7.49 -5.42 -1.64
CA LYS A 118 -6.75 -6.46 -0.93
C LYS A 118 -6.84 -7.79 -1.72
N GLY A 119 -5.68 -8.41 -2.01
CA GLY A 119 -5.59 -9.61 -2.85
C GLY A 119 -5.47 -9.32 -4.35
N SER A 120 -5.30 -8.05 -4.76
CA SER A 120 -4.96 -7.72 -6.16
C SER A 120 -3.67 -8.41 -6.58
N HIS A 121 -3.63 -8.93 -7.81
CA HIS A 121 -2.36 -9.34 -8.41
C HIS A 121 -1.40 -8.16 -8.48
N GLY A 122 -0.16 -8.40 -8.08
CA GLY A 122 0.91 -7.42 -8.17
C GLY A 122 1.44 -7.22 -9.58
N MET A 123 2.63 -6.62 -9.67
CA MET A 123 3.31 -6.36 -10.96
C MET A 123 4.79 -6.75 -10.88
N LEU A 124 5.29 -7.39 -11.95
CA LEU A 124 6.71 -7.49 -12.23
C LEU A 124 7.03 -6.51 -13.37
N VAL A 125 7.69 -5.41 -13.03
CA VAL A 125 8.10 -4.37 -13.97
C VAL A 125 9.57 -4.56 -14.33
N TYR A 126 9.86 -4.81 -15.59
CA TYR A 126 11.20 -5.10 -16.04
C TYR A 126 11.58 -4.27 -17.27
N GLY A 127 12.87 -4.10 -17.53
CA GLY A 127 13.41 -3.30 -18.63
C GLY A 127 14.72 -2.64 -18.24
N ASP A 128 15.27 -1.83 -19.13
CA ASP A 128 16.60 -1.24 -19.00
C ASP A 128 16.76 -0.35 -17.76
N CYS A 129 18.01 -0.17 -17.33
CA CYS A 129 18.35 0.68 -16.22
C CYS A 129 18.07 2.17 -16.56
N GLY A 130 17.56 2.92 -15.59
CA GLY A 130 17.32 4.37 -15.73
C GLY A 130 16.01 4.77 -16.42
N CYS A 131 15.14 3.82 -16.81
CA CYS A 131 13.85 4.10 -17.43
C CYS A 131 12.72 4.46 -16.41
N GLY A 132 13.07 4.72 -15.15
CA GLY A 132 12.15 5.28 -14.14
C GLY A 132 11.32 4.27 -13.34
N LYS A 133 11.60 2.95 -13.38
CA LYS A 133 10.89 1.92 -12.61
C LYS A 133 10.80 2.25 -11.11
N SER A 134 11.94 2.56 -10.50
CA SER A 134 12.00 2.93 -9.07
C SER A 134 11.23 4.21 -8.76
N HIS A 135 11.23 5.21 -9.68
CA HIS A 135 10.44 6.43 -9.51
C HIS A 135 8.95 6.11 -9.39
N LEU A 136 8.40 5.37 -10.35
CA LEU A 136 6.99 4.99 -10.36
C LEU A 136 6.63 4.07 -9.18
N SER A 137 7.54 3.20 -8.75
CA SER A 137 7.35 2.34 -7.59
C SER A 137 7.23 3.13 -6.28
N ILE A 138 8.04 4.17 -6.09
CA ILE A 138 7.99 5.05 -4.93
C ILE A 138 6.72 5.92 -4.96
N ALA A 139 6.38 6.47 -6.13
CA ALA A 139 5.14 7.22 -6.31
C ALA A 139 3.91 6.37 -5.97
N LEU A 140 3.85 5.13 -6.46
CA LEU A 140 2.81 4.16 -6.14
C LEU A 140 2.74 3.88 -4.63
N ALA A 141 3.89 3.63 -3.98
CA ALA A 141 3.94 3.36 -2.54
C ALA A 141 3.32 4.52 -1.73
N THR A 142 3.67 5.75 -2.12
CA THR A 142 3.17 6.97 -1.47
C THR A 142 1.66 7.14 -1.67
N GLU A 143 1.15 6.94 -2.89
CA GLU A 143 -0.28 7.07 -3.18
C GLU A 143 -1.11 6.00 -2.46
N LEU A 144 -0.67 4.74 -2.44
CA LEU A 144 -1.34 3.69 -1.68
C LEU A 144 -1.34 3.98 -0.17
N ALA A 145 -0.24 4.51 0.37
CA ALA A 145 -0.19 4.92 1.78
C ALA A 145 -1.18 6.05 2.09
N LYS A 146 -1.35 7.02 1.17
CA LYS A 146 -2.37 8.08 1.25
C LYS A 146 -3.80 7.51 1.17
N GLN A 147 -4.01 6.40 0.46
CA GLN A 147 -5.30 5.69 0.45
C GLN A 147 -5.54 4.85 1.71
N GLY A 148 -4.62 4.86 2.68
CA GLY A 148 -4.74 4.11 3.91
C GLY A 148 -4.29 2.66 3.80
N VAL A 149 -3.54 2.30 2.75
CA VAL A 149 -2.95 0.97 2.56
C VAL A 149 -1.58 0.90 3.22
N ARG A 150 -1.34 -0.16 3.99
CA ARG A 150 -0.04 -0.42 4.63
C ARG A 150 0.95 -0.92 3.60
N THR A 151 1.80 -0.03 3.11
CA THR A 151 2.74 -0.26 2.02
C THR A 151 4.18 -0.15 2.51
N ILE A 152 5.08 -0.95 1.95
CA ILE A 152 6.52 -0.88 2.20
C ILE A 152 7.28 -0.94 0.87
N TYR A 153 8.36 -0.15 0.77
CA TYR A 153 9.27 -0.15 -0.36
C TYR A 153 10.67 -0.58 0.12
N LYS A 154 11.24 -1.59 -0.50
CA LYS A 154 12.59 -2.07 -0.21
C LYS A 154 13.41 -2.16 -1.48
N ASN A 155 14.52 -1.44 -1.53
CA ASN A 155 15.58 -1.71 -2.50
C ASN A 155 16.25 -3.02 -2.10
N VAL A 156 16.29 -4.01 -2.99
CA VAL A 156 16.72 -5.37 -2.63
C VAL A 156 18.20 -5.45 -2.27
N PRO A 157 19.13 -4.82 -3.02
CA PRO A 157 20.52 -4.69 -2.58
C PRO A 157 20.68 -4.14 -1.17
N GLU A 158 20.06 -2.98 -0.86
CA GLU A 158 20.14 -2.35 0.47
C GLU A 158 19.51 -3.26 1.56
N LEU A 159 18.40 -3.94 1.26
CA LEU A 159 17.78 -4.89 2.19
C LEU A 159 18.74 -6.02 2.58
N PHE A 160 19.52 -6.54 1.63
CA PHE A 160 20.48 -7.56 1.94
C PHE A 160 21.73 -7.03 2.66
N GLU A 161 22.13 -5.80 2.41
CA GLU A 161 23.14 -5.12 3.22
C GLU A 161 22.70 -5.01 4.68
N ASP A 162 21.49 -4.50 4.96
CA ASP A 162 20.90 -4.44 6.29
C ASP A 162 20.89 -5.83 6.98
N ILE A 163 20.48 -6.88 6.24
CA ILE A 163 20.44 -8.24 6.77
C ILE A 163 21.85 -8.76 7.08
N TYR A 164 22.85 -8.48 6.24
CA TYR A 164 24.25 -8.86 6.52
C TYR A 164 24.82 -8.11 7.73
N GLU A 165 24.54 -6.82 7.85
CA GLU A 165 24.97 -6.02 8.99
C GLU A 165 24.37 -6.53 10.31
N SER A 166 23.14 -7.07 10.27
CA SER A 166 22.48 -7.63 11.45
C SER A 166 23.25 -8.80 12.09
N PHE A 167 24.13 -9.48 11.34
CA PHE A 167 24.98 -10.56 11.86
C PHE A 167 26.23 -10.07 12.59
N SER A 168 26.58 -8.80 12.48
CA SER A 168 27.72 -8.20 13.18
C SER A 168 27.49 -7.96 14.67
N GLY A 169 26.30 -8.24 15.19
CA GLY A 169 25.96 -8.22 16.60
C GLY A 169 25.70 -6.82 17.20
N ASN A 170 25.76 -5.76 16.38
CA ASN A 170 25.63 -4.38 16.84
C ASN A 170 24.33 -3.68 16.40
N GLY A 171 23.27 -4.42 16.04
CA GLY A 171 22.09 -3.82 15.46
C GLY A 171 20.79 -4.62 15.60
N ILE A 172 19.84 -4.23 14.81
CA ILE A 172 18.52 -4.85 14.67
C ILE A 172 18.67 -6.26 14.06
N SER A 173 17.96 -7.25 14.56
CA SER A 173 18.02 -8.62 14.06
C SER A 173 17.43 -8.74 12.65
N ALA A 174 17.88 -9.74 11.86
CA ALA A 174 17.31 -10.02 10.54
C ALA A 174 15.78 -10.24 10.58
N SER A 175 15.26 -10.80 11.68
CA SER A 175 13.80 -10.97 11.84
C SER A 175 13.08 -9.65 12.03
N GLU A 176 13.68 -8.67 12.71
CA GLU A 176 13.12 -7.32 12.86
C GLU A 176 13.13 -6.53 11.55
N ILE A 177 14.12 -6.77 10.67
CA ILE A 177 14.19 -6.18 9.33
C ILE A 177 13.10 -6.77 8.42
N ILE A 178 12.88 -8.09 8.49
CA ILE A 178 11.93 -8.80 7.60
C ILE A 178 10.48 -8.66 8.08
N ARG A 179 10.22 -8.57 9.39
CA ARG A 179 8.87 -8.51 9.95
C ARG A 179 8.01 -7.39 9.33
N PRO A 180 8.47 -6.13 9.19
CA PRO A 180 7.68 -5.09 8.54
C PRO A 180 7.27 -5.42 7.11
N ILE A 181 8.11 -6.17 6.38
CA ILE A 181 7.83 -6.60 5.01
C ILE A 181 6.65 -7.58 5.03
N THR A 182 6.70 -8.60 5.87
CA THR A 182 5.65 -9.64 5.92
C THR A 182 4.34 -9.18 6.56
N GLU A 183 4.35 -8.05 7.29
CA GLU A 183 3.17 -7.43 7.90
C GLU A 183 2.50 -6.39 6.99
N SER A 184 3.09 -6.07 5.84
CA SER A 184 2.57 -5.06 4.91
C SER A 184 1.56 -5.66 3.94
N SER A 185 0.53 -4.89 3.57
CA SER A 185 -0.49 -5.31 2.59
C SER A 185 0.04 -5.24 1.16
N VAL A 186 0.92 -4.27 0.88
CA VAL A 186 1.61 -4.12 -0.40
C VAL A 186 3.10 -4.02 -0.15
N VAL A 187 3.86 -4.84 -0.83
CA VAL A 187 5.32 -4.90 -0.73
C VAL A 187 5.92 -4.62 -2.10
N ILE A 188 6.84 -3.67 -2.14
CA ILE A 188 7.59 -3.33 -3.33
C ILE A 188 9.04 -3.77 -3.12
N LEU A 189 9.52 -4.68 -3.95
CA LEU A 189 10.90 -5.13 -4.02
C LEU A 189 11.55 -4.52 -5.27
N ASP A 190 12.33 -3.47 -5.07
CA ASP A 190 12.95 -2.71 -6.15
C ASP A 190 14.37 -3.21 -6.45
N ASP A 191 14.73 -3.21 -7.74
CA ASP A 191 16.03 -3.66 -8.26
C ASP A 191 16.34 -5.14 -7.95
N LEU A 192 15.32 -6.01 -7.98
CA LEU A 192 15.52 -7.44 -7.79
C LEU A 192 16.44 -8.02 -8.85
N GLY A 193 17.49 -8.69 -8.40
CA GLY A 193 18.50 -9.33 -9.27
C GLY A 193 19.75 -8.48 -9.49
N ALA A 194 19.87 -7.32 -8.83
CA ALA A 194 21.09 -6.53 -8.79
C ALA A 194 22.09 -7.05 -7.74
N GLU A 195 21.61 -7.75 -6.74
CA GLU A 195 22.42 -8.40 -5.69
C GLU A 195 23.15 -9.65 -6.20
N LYS A 196 24.24 -10.03 -5.52
CA LYS A 196 24.94 -11.28 -5.84
C LYS A 196 24.06 -12.50 -5.49
N PRO A 197 23.80 -13.42 -6.43
CA PRO A 197 22.87 -14.53 -6.25
C PRO A 197 23.49 -15.67 -5.43
N THR A 198 23.82 -15.42 -4.16
CA THR A 198 24.29 -16.45 -3.22
C THR A 198 23.14 -17.35 -2.77
N GLU A 199 23.45 -18.53 -2.26
CA GLU A 199 22.42 -19.44 -1.73
C GLU A 199 21.66 -18.83 -0.54
N PHE A 200 22.38 -18.06 0.28
CA PHE A 200 21.77 -17.31 1.39
C PHE A 200 20.74 -16.30 0.88
N VAL A 201 21.08 -15.47 -0.10
CA VAL A 201 20.18 -14.48 -0.71
C VAL A 201 18.95 -15.17 -1.29
N ARG A 202 19.13 -16.24 -2.06
CA ARG A 202 18.02 -17.01 -2.62
C ARG A 202 17.09 -17.60 -1.55
N SER A 203 17.67 -18.14 -0.48
CA SER A 203 16.91 -18.69 0.64
C SER A 203 16.08 -17.62 1.35
N LYS A 204 16.65 -16.44 1.61
CA LYS A 204 15.95 -15.34 2.26
C LYS A 204 14.90 -14.71 1.35
N LEU A 205 15.19 -14.52 0.07
CA LEU A 205 14.19 -14.09 -0.93
C LEU A 205 13.01 -15.05 -1.00
N TYR A 206 13.29 -16.35 -1.06
CA TYR A 206 12.22 -17.35 -1.03
C TYR A 206 11.38 -17.25 0.23
N TYR A 207 12.00 -17.11 1.39
CA TYR A 207 11.28 -16.94 2.66
C TYR A 207 10.34 -15.73 2.62
N ILE A 208 10.84 -14.56 2.17
CA ILE A 208 10.04 -13.32 2.07
C ILE A 208 8.90 -13.52 1.09
N ILE A 209 9.18 -13.93 -0.15
CA ILE A 209 8.18 -14.08 -1.22
C ILE A 209 7.13 -15.13 -0.85
N ASN A 210 7.53 -16.25 -0.26
CA ASN A 210 6.60 -17.28 0.18
C ASN A 210 5.72 -16.82 1.36
N SER A 211 6.25 -16.01 2.26
CA SER A 211 5.46 -15.40 3.34
C SER A 211 4.40 -14.45 2.79
N LEU A 212 4.75 -13.63 1.79
CA LEU A 212 3.82 -12.74 1.12
C LEU A 212 2.73 -13.51 0.35
N TYR A 213 3.11 -14.57 -0.33
CA TYR A 213 2.18 -15.46 -1.00
C TYR A 213 1.14 -16.05 -0.03
N ASN A 214 1.60 -16.56 1.11
CA ASN A 214 0.72 -17.18 2.11
C ASN A 214 -0.19 -16.18 2.84
N SER A 215 0.22 -14.91 2.94
CA SER A 215 -0.58 -13.84 3.56
C SER A 215 -1.47 -13.09 2.57
N GLU A 216 -1.48 -13.51 1.29
CA GLU A 216 -2.21 -12.83 0.20
C GLU A 216 -1.81 -11.35 0.07
N ALA A 217 -0.57 -11.01 0.44
CA ALA A 217 -0.04 -9.68 0.26
C ALA A 217 0.25 -9.42 -1.23
N THR A 218 -0.02 -8.22 -1.67
CA THR A 218 0.28 -7.82 -3.04
C THR A 218 1.77 -7.53 -3.20
N LEU A 219 2.42 -8.17 -4.17
CA LEU A 219 3.84 -8.04 -4.45
C LEU A 219 4.07 -7.24 -5.74
N ILE A 220 4.86 -6.17 -5.64
CA ILE A 220 5.36 -5.42 -6.80
C ILE A 220 6.87 -5.61 -6.84
N VAL A 221 7.39 -5.96 -8.00
CA VAL A 221 8.81 -6.20 -8.22
C VAL A 221 9.29 -5.33 -9.38
N THR A 222 10.44 -4.70 -9.24
CA THR A 222 11.17 -4.16 -10.39
C THR A 222 12.47 -4.92 -10.61
N SER A 223 12.90 -5.02 -11.86
CA SER A 223 14.16 -5.66 -12.21
C SER A 223 14.76 -5.05 -13.49
N ASN A 224 16.07 -5.08 -13.58
CA ASN A 224 16.82 -4.61 -14.75
C ASN A 224 17.11 -5.72 -15.77
N ILE A 225 16.37 -6.83 -15.71
CA ILE A 225 16.45 -7.93 -16.68
C ILE A 225 15.82 -7.51 -18.02
N THR A 226 16.33 -8.06 -19.09
CA THR A 226 15.75 -7.89 -20.44
C THR A 226 14.78 -9.02 -20.80
N LYS A 227 14.93 -10.19 -20.17
CA LYS A 227 14.05 -11.36 -20.36
C LYS A 227 13.61 -11.90 -19.02
N ILE A 228 12.32 -12.12 -18.86
CA ILE A 228 11.73 -12.64 -17.61
C ILE A 228 12.35 -13.98 -17.20
N SER A 229 12.70 -14.84 -18.18
CA SER A 229 13.36 -16.12 -17.93
C SER A 229 14.68 -16.01 -17.17
N ASP A 230 15.41 -14.89 -17.33
CA ASP A 230 16.71 -14.69 -16.70
C ASP A 230 16.59 -14.56 -15.18
N LEU A 231 15.46 -14.04 -14.72
CA LEU A 231 15.15 -13.91 -13.29
C LEU A 231 15.22 -15.27 -12.56
N LYS A 232 14.79 -16.36 -13.23
CA LYS A 232 14.83 -17.70 -12.65
C LYS A 232 16.24 -18.13 -12.22
N SER A 233 17.25 -17.81 -13.05
CA SER A 233 18.65 -18.12 -12.76
C SER A 233 19.20 -17.32 -11.58
N ILE A 234 18.68 -16.11 -11.35
CA ILE A 234 19.10 -15.18 -10.31
C ILE A 234 18.48 -15.56 -8.96
N ILE A 235 17.16 -15.61 -8.88
CA ILE A 235 16.43 -15.79 -7.62
C ILE A 235 16.08 -17.23 -7.28
N GLY A 236 16.31 -18.16 -8.19
CA GLY A 236 15.95 -19.58 -8.04
C GLY A 236 14.51 -19.90 -8.46
N ALA A 237 14.30 -21.17 -8.84
CA ALA A 237 13.02 -21.62 -9.42
C ALA A 237 11.80 -21.36 -8.52
N ARG A 238 11.91 -21.64 -7.21
CA ARG A 238 10.78 -21.51 -6.28
C ARG A 238 10.30 -20.07 -6.13
N SER A 239 11.21 -19.11 -5.97
CA SER A 239 10.87 -17.67 -5.89
C SER A 239 10.31 -17.18 -7.21
N TYR A 240 10.89 -17.63 -8.32
CA TYR A 240 10.43 -17.31 -9.65
C TYR A 240 8.97 -17.76 -9.89
N ASP A 241 8.65 -19.03 -9.60
CA ASP A 241 7.31 -19.58 -9.80
C ASP A 241 6.26 -18.79 -8.96
N ARG A 242 6.59 -18.40 -7.72
CA ARG A 242 5.71 -17.55 -6.89
C ARG A 242 5.47 -16.16 -7.49
N ILE A 243 6.52 -15.52 -8.01
CA ILE A 243 6.38 -14.22 -8.67
C ILE A 243 5.48 -14.33 -9.91
N LEU A 244 5.60 -15.42 -10.69
CA LEU A 244 4.74 -15.66 -11.84
C LEU A 244 3.26 -15.78 -11.46
N GLU A 245 2.96 -16.42 -10.33
CA GLU A 245 1.59 -16.55 -9.82
C GLU A 245 1.04 -15.22 -9.27
N MET A 246 1.89 -14.44 -8.59
CA MET A 246 1.47 -13.22 -7.88
C MET A 246 1.41 -11.98 -8.77
N CYS A 247 2.18 -11.92 -9.87
CA CYS A 247 2.44 -10.68 -10.60
C CYS A 247 2.03 -10.73 -12.07
N LYS A 248 1.44 -9.65 -12.57
CA LYS A 248 1.33 -9.34 -13.99
C LYS A 248 2.63 -8.74 -14.50
N PHE A 249 3.00 -9.00 -15.76
CA PHE A 249 4.25 -8.51 -16.34
C PHE A 249 4.03 -7.17 -17.03
N VAL A 250 4.91 -6.22 -16.74
CA VAL A 250 4.93 -4.89 -17.35
C VAL A 250 6.33 -4.65 -17.89
N HIS A 251 6.47 -4.58 -19.20
CA HIS A 251 7.75 -4.27 -19.84
C HIS A 251 7.88 -2.74 -20.00
N ASN A 252 8.89 -2.17 -19.36
CA ASN A 252 9.23 -0.76 -19.56
C ASN A 252 10.30 -0.64 -20.65
N THR A 253 9.90 -0.18 -21.82
CA THR A 253 10.78 -0.03 -23.01
C THR A 253 11.45 1.35 -23.09
N GLY A 254 11.30 2.17 -22.04
CA GLY A 254 11.89 3.51 -22.00
C GLY A 254 13.41 3.48 -22.00
N THR A 255 13.99 4.48 -22.66
CA THR A 255 15.44 4.74 -22.62
C THR A 255 15.83 5.38 -21.28
N SER A 256 17.13 5.30 -20.95
CA SER A 256 17.65 5.86 -19.71
C SER A 256 17.48 7.38 -19.64
N TYR A 257 16.61 7.84 -18.77
CA TYR A 257 16.42 9.28 -18.50
C TYR A 257 17.69 9.94 -17.96
N ARG A 258 18.53 9.19 -17.25
CA ARG A 258 19.83 9.70 -16.73
C ARG A 258 20.78 10.04 -17.86
N VAL A 259 20.79 9.28 -18.95
CA VAL A 259 21.60 9.54 -20.14
C VAL A 259 21.09 10.79 -20.86
N ASN A 260 19.77 10.93 -20.99
CA ASN A 260 19.17 12.11 -21.64
C ASN A 260 19.54 13.40 -20.91
N ILE A 261 19.42 13.43 -19.56
CA ILE A 261 19.84 14.60 -18.76
C ILE A 261 21.36 14.88 -18.93
N ALA A 262 22.20 13.86 -18.98
CA ALA A 262 23.62 14.06 -19.16
C ALA A 262 23.94 14.72 -20.52
N LEU A 263 23.29 14.25 -21.59
CA LEU A 263 23.43 14.80 -22.94
C LEU A 263 22.91 16.25 -23.04
N GLU A 264 21.79 16.55 -22.40
CA GLU A 264 21.24 17.91 -22.33
C GLU A 264 22.20 18.88 -21.62
N ARG A 265 22.81 18.46 -20.52
CA ARG A 265 23.82 19.26 -19.80
C ARG A 265 25.07 19.54 -20.64
N GLU A 266 25.56 18.53 -21.39
CA GLU A 266 26.68 18.72 -22.29
C GLU A 266 26.35 19.68 -23.44
N SER A 267 25.12 19.62 -23.97
CA SER A 267 24.68 20.52 -25.04
C SER A 267 24.49 21.95 -24.57
N ALA A 268 24.09 22.18 -23.30
CA ALA A 268 23.92 23.50 -22.71
C ALA A 268 25.25 24.20 -22.36
N HIS A 269 26.37 23.48 -22.39
CA HIS A 269 27.71 23.99 -22.11
C HIS A 269 28.54 24.25 -23.38
N ARG A 270 27.96 24.06 -24.56
CA ARG A 270 28.50 24.41 -25.88
C ARG A 270 27.86 25.70 -26.42
#